data_a2cf4b54931646065c35be7466cce70e
#
_entry.id   a2cf4b54931646065c35be7466cce70e
#
_cell.length_a   1.000
_cell.length_b   1.000
_cell.length_c   1.000
_cell.angle_alpha   90.00
_cell.angle_beta   90.00
_cell.angle_gamma   90.00
#
_symmetry.space_group_name_H-M   'P 1'
#
loop_
_entity.id
_entity.type
_entity.pdbx_description
1 polymer ?
#
loop_
_entity_poly.entity_id
_entity_poly.type
_entity_poly.pdbx_seq_one_letter_code
_entity_poly.pdbx_strand_id
1 'polypeptide(L)'
;MKEKKEILSQQIIQFKLERLALEVAENLGDEPEDIVLIGIRNNGYIMANMMATLIQPYFQQIVEVNGIAMNKQKPEEIKLDVPFSANGKCILLIDDVANTGRTLLYALKPLLQQYPKRIQTMVLIERMHKLFSIKPDYVGLSLATTLQEHIVVEMDDHQIIGAYLL
;
A
#
# COMPACT_ATOMS: atom_id res chain seq x y z
N MET A 1 -21.93 21.41 -4.02
CA MET A 1 -20.59 20.83 -3.78
C MET A 1 -20.71 19.92 -2.58
N LYS A 2 -20.27 18.67 -2.67
CA LYS A 2 -20.19 17.80 -1.47
C LYS A 2 -19.14 18.42 -0.52
N GLU A 3 -19.50 18.51 0.73
CA GLU A 3 -18.61 19.05 1.77
C GLU A 3 -17.43 18.11 1.97
N LYS A 4 -16.21 18.60 1.76
CA LYS A 4 -14.98 17.85 1.96
C LYS A 4 -14.68 17.78 3.45
N LYS A 5 -14.83 16.59 4.05
CA LYS A 5 -14.58 16.36 5.47
C LYS A 5 -13.23 15.71 5.67
N GLU A 6 -12.33 16.33 6.44
CA GLU A 6 -11.05 15.74 6.79
C GLU A 6 -11.26 14.50 7.67
N ILE A 7 -10.62 13.38 7.29
CA ILE A 7 -10.56 12.13 8.05
C ILE A 7 -9.24 12.03 8.81
N LEU A 8 -8.14 12.32 8.13
CA LEU A 8 -6.79 12.28 8.66
C LEU A 8 -6.02 13.52 8.24
N SER A 9 -5.47 14.25 9.21
CA SER A 9 -4.49 15.31 8.94
C SER A 9 -3.13 14.70 8.60
N GLN A 10 -2.26 15.50 7.97
CA GLN A 10 -0.89 15.10 7.64
C GLN A 10 -0.12 14.57 8.86
N GLN A 11 -0.24 15.23 10.01
CA GLN A 11 0.43 14.83 11.24
C GLN A 11 -0.04 13.46 11.74
N ILE A 12 -1.35 13.20 11.72
CA ILE A 12 -1.90 11.90 12.11
C ILE A 12 -1.47 10.82 11.14
N ILE A 13 -1.42 11.12 9.84
CA ILE A 13 -0.92 10.18 8.81
C ILE A 13 0.53 9.80 9.12
N GLN A 14 1.39 10.77 9.41
CA GLN A 14 2.78 10.50 9.76
C GLN A 14 2.90 9.53 10.94
N PHE A 15 2.17 9.76 12.03
CA PHE A 15 2.16 8.82 13.17
C PHE A 15 1.65 7.42 12.80
N LYS A 16 0.65 7.33 11.91
CA LYS A 16 0.15 6.04 11.43
C LYS A 16 1.19 5.31 10.60
N LEU A 17 1.90 6.01 9.71
CA LEU A 17 2.97 5.40 8.90
C LEU A 17 4.13 4.93 9.77
N GLU A 18 4.52 5.69 10.78
CA GLU A 18 5.53 5.27 11.76
C GLU A 18 5.12 4.02 12.53
N ARG A 19 3.86 3.93 12.98
CA ARG A 19 3.32 2.73 13.60
C ARG A 19 3.33 1.53 12.65
N LEU A 20 2.88 1.72 11.39
CA LEU A 20 2.92 0.66 10.38
C LEU A 20 4.34 0.20 10.09
N ALA A 21 5.32 1.11 10.09
CA ALA A 21 6.73 0.77 9.93
C ALA A 21 7.24 -0.14 11.06
N LEU A 22 6.85 0.14 12.30
CA LEU A 22 7.18 -0.72 13.44
C LEU A 22 6.50 -2.08 13.35
N GLU A 23 5.25 -2.16 12.92
CA GLU A 23 4.55 -3.43 12.69
C GLU A 23 5.25 -4.28 11.61
N VAL A 24 5.68 -3.65 10.51
CA VAL A 24 6.47 -4.33 9.47
C VAL A 24 7.80 -4.82 10.01
N ALA A 25 8.51 -3.97 10.77
CA ALA A 25 9.79 -4.33 11.37
C ALA A 25 9.66 -5.51 12.35
N GLU A 26 8.60 -5.53 13.15
CA GLU A 26 8.30 -6.62 14.07
C GLU A 26 8.02 -7.95 13.34
N ASN A 27 7.31 -7.89 12.22
CA ASN A 27 6.93 -9.09 11.47
C ASN A 27 8.02 -9.60 10.51
N LEU A 28 8.87 -8.73 9.98
CA LEU A 28 9.84 -9.04 8.92
C LEU A 28 11.28 -8.75 9.31
N GLY A 29 11.56 -8.15 10.47
CA GLY A 29 12.90 -7.70 10.86
C GLY A 29 13.95 -8.81 10.94
N ASP A 30 13.54 -10.03 11.26
CA ASP A 30 14.41 -11.21 11.37
C ASP A 30 14.49 -12.03 10.07
N GLU A 31 13.79 -11.60 9.00
CA GLU A 31 13.85 -12.28 7.71
C GLU A 31 15.19 -11.98 7.02
N PRO A 32 15.94 -13.01 6.61
CA PRO A 32 17.23 -12.82 5.93
C PRO A 32 17.08 -12.45 4.45
N GLU A 33 15.88 -12.61 3.89
CA GLU A 33 15.62 -12.38 2.48
C GLU A 33 15.43 -10.91 2.17
N ASP A 34 15.62 -10.56 0.90
CA ASP A 34 15.40 -9.22 0.39
C ASP A 34 13.93 -8.82 0.53
N ILE A 35 13.72 -7.55 0.89
CA ILE A 35 12.40 -6.95 1.04
C ILE A 35 12.18 -5.96 -0.08
N VAL A 36 11.08 -6.12 -0.79
CA VAL A 36 10.67 -5.24 -1.88
C VAL A 36 9.30 -4.66 -1.57
N LEU A 37 9.23 -3.35 -1.53
CA LEU A 37 7.98 -2.61 -1.46
C LEU A 37 7.48 -2.34 -2.88
N ILE A 38 6.23 -2.68 -3.14
CA ILE A 38 5.61 -2.46 -4.44
C ILE A 38 4.42 -1.53 -4.25
N GLY A 39 4.58 -0.29 -4.72
CA GLY A 39 3.51 0.71 -4.67
C GLY A 39 2.62 0.64 -5.91
N ILE A 40 1.32 0.61 -5.70
CA ILE A 40 0.35 0.74 -6.79
C ILE A 40 0.25 2.21 -7.19
N ARG A 41 0.52 2.50 -8.46
CA ARG A 41 0.58 3.88 -8.95
C ARG A 41 -0.78 4.59 -8.84
N ASN A 42 -0.80 5.90 -8.53
CA ASN A 42 0.32 6.80 -8.26
C ASN A 42 0.57 6.91 -6.74
N ASN A 43 -0.46 7.00 -5.96
CA ASN A 43 -0.43 7.24 -4.52
C ASN A 43 0.27 6.13 -3.74
N GLY A 44 0.02 4.87 -4.10
CA GLY A 44 0.69 3.73 -3.46
C GLY A 44 2.21 3.75 -3.66
N TYR A 45 2.70 4.28 -4.79
CA TYR A 45 4.13 4.41 -5.04
C TYR A 45 4.77 5.50 -4.16
N ILE A 46 4.10 6.64 -3.98
CA ILE A 46 4.57 7.68 -3.04
C ILE A 46 4.61 7.12 -1.63
N MET A 47 3.53 6.45 -1.20
CA MET A 47 3.48 5.81 0.11
C MET A 47 4.57 4.74 0.29
N ALA A 48 4.87 3.94 -0.75
CA ALA A 48 5.92 2.93 -0.70
C ALA A 48 7.31 3.56 -0.47
N ASN A 49 7.61 4.68 -1.11
CA ASN A 49 8.86 5.41 -0.89
C ASN A 49 8.95 5.98 0.54
N MET A 50 7.87 6.55 1.06
CA MET A 50 7.80 6.99 2.45
C MET A 50 8.05 5.82 3.42
N MET A 51 7.38 4.68 3.18
CA MET A 51 7.53 3.49 4.00
C MET A 51 8.94 2.91 3.93
N ALA A 52 9.58 2.88 2.75
CA ALA A 52 10.95 2.41 2.60
C ALA A 52 11.92 3.20 3.49
N THR A 53 11.77 4.52 3.53
CA THR A 53 12.58 5.39 4.41
C THR A 53 12.34 5.07 5.89
N LEU A 54 11.09 4.85 6.28
CA LEU A 54 10.72 4.59 7.68
C LEU A 54 11.19 3.20 8.16
N ILE A 55 11.13 2.17 7.30
CA ILE A 55 11.49 0.80 7.70
C ILE A 55 12.98 0.51 7.52
N GLN A 56 13.71 1.21 6.64
CA GLN A 56 15.13 0.93 6.36
C GLN A 56 16.01 0.80 7.61
N PRO A 57 15.83 1.62 8.66
CA PRO A 57 16.66 1.49 9.88
C PRO A 57 16.54 0.15 10.60
N TYR A 58 15.49 -0.62 10.34
CA TYR A 58 15.22 -1.90 10.99
C TYR A 58 15.69 -3.11 10.18
N PHE A 59 16.22 -2.90 8.97
CA PHE A 59 16.67 -3.96 8.07
C PHE A 59 18.13 -3.79 7.70
N GLN A 60 18.87 -4.91 7.65
CA GLN A 60 20.28 -4.91 7.25
C GLN A 60 20.43 -4.78 5.73
N GLN A 61 19.55 -5.45 4.97
CA GLN A 61 19.50 -5.36 3.51
C GLN A 61 18.84 -4.06 3.08
N ILE A 62 19.15 -3.63 1.85
CA ILE A 62 18.50 -2.48 1.25
C ILE A 62 17.04 -2.82 0.97
N VAL A 63 16.15 -1.97 1.42
CA VAL A 63 14.70 -2.05 1.11
C VAL A 63 14.48 -1.45 -0.28
N GLU A 64 14.19 -2.32 -1.23
CA GLU A 64 13.92 -1.90 -2.61
C GLU A 64 12.49 -1.40 -2.77
N VAL A 65 12.29 -0.44 -3.67
CA VAL A 65 10.96 0.06 -4.06
C VAL A 65 10.73 -0.15 -5.55
N ASN A 66 9.59 -0.67 -5.91
CA ASN A 66 9.13 -0.80 -7.28
C ASN A 66 7.69 -0.31 -7.40
N GLY A 67 7.23 -0.08 -8.62
CA GLY A 67 5.86 0.36 -8.89
C GLY A 67 5.10 -0.66 -9.74
N ILE A 68 3.79 -0.70 -9.55
CA ILE A 68 2.85 -1.36 -10.45
C ILE A 68 1.96 -0.33 -11.09
N ALA A 69 1.98 -0.28 -12.43
CA ALA A 69 1.02 0.46 -13.22
C ALA A 69 -0.13 -0.47 -13.63
N MET A 70 -1.35 -0.04 -13.35
CA MET A 70 -2.56 -0.74 -13.78
C MET A 70 -3.69 0.23 -14.04
N ASN A 71 -4.56 -0.10 -14.99
CA ASN A 71 -5.81 0.61 -15.17
C ASN A 71 -6.81 0.13 -14.10
N LYS A 72 -7.13 0.97 -13.12
CA LYS A 72 -8.05 0.62 -12.02
C LYS A 72 -9.49 0.28 -12.49
N GLN A 73 -9.89 0.75 -13.67
CA GLN A 73 -11.21 0.45 -14.24
C GLN A 73 -11.22 -0.86 -15.03
N LYS A 74 -10.13 -1.16 -15.76
CA LYS A 74 -9.94 -2.40 -16.51
C LYS A 74 -8.54 -2.92 -16.24
N PRO A 75 -8.33 -3.74 -15.20
CA PRO A 75 -7.00 -4.23 -14.82
C PRO A 75 -6.58 -5.42 -15.71
N GLU A 76 -6.62 -5.25 -17.02
CA GLU A 76 -6.25 -6.28 -18.00
C GLU A 76 -4.74 -6.41 -18.14
N GLU A 77 -4.03 -5.27 -18.16
CA GLU A 77 -2.58 -5.21 -18.21
C GLU A 77 -2.01 -4.63 -16.92
N ILE A 78 -1.25 -5.44 -16.22
CA ILE A 78 -0.53 -5.03 -15.02
C ILE A 78 0.95 -5.14 -15.33
N LYS A 79 1.66 -4.02 -15.24
CA LYS A 79 3.09 -3.95 -15.53
C LYS A 79 3.84 -3.45 -14.31
N LEU A 80 4.91 -4.16 -13.96
CA LEU A 80 5.91 -3.64 -13.05
C LEU A 80 6.69 -2.53 -13.77
N ASP A 81 6.98 -1.45 -13.07
CA ASP A 81 7.72 -0.33 -13.65
C ASP A 81 9.14 -0.73 -14.05
N VAL A 82 9.77 -1.52 -13.19
CA VAL A 82 11.08 -2.11 -13.42
C VAL A 82 10.96 -3.62 -13.30
N PRO A 83 11.41 -4.39 -14.30
CA PRO A 83 11.44 -5.84 -14.19
C PRO A 83 12.32 -6.28 -13.00
N PHE A 84 11.80 -7.17 -12.17
CA PHE A 84 12.55 -7.79 -11.08
C PHE A 84 12.06 -9.21 -10.83
N SER A 85 12.90 -10.02 -10.19
CA SER A 85 12.49 -11.34 -9.74
C SER A 85 11.93 -11.25 -8.31
N ALA A 86 10.71 -11.71 -8.13
CA ALA A 86 10.09 -11.84 -6.81
C ALA A 86 10.48 -13.16 -6.10
N ASN A 87 11.15 -14.07 -6.81
CA ASN A 87 11.49 -15.39 -6.28
C ASN A 87 12.30 -15.30 -4.99
N GLY A 88 11.81 -15.96 -3.95
CA GLY A 88 12.44 -16.02 -2.64
C GLY A 88 12.39 -14.72 -1.82
N LYS A 89 11.85 -13.64 -2.35
CA LYS A 89 11.79 -12.33 -1.69
C LYS A 89 10.53 -12.16 -0.84
N CYS A 90 10.62 -11.28 0.14
CA CYS A 90 9.46 -10.77 0.90
C CYS A 90 8.91 -9.54 0.19
N ILE A 91 7.64 -9.60 -0.21
CA ILE A 91 6.97 -8.53 -0.94
C ILE A 91 5.96 -7.84 -0.02
N LEU A 92 5.99 -6.52 0.00
CA LEU A 92 4.96 -5.69 0.63
C LEU A 92 4.29 -4.84 -0.45
N LEU A 93 3.06 -5.21 -0.82
CA LEU A 93 2.24 -4.49 -1.78
C LEU A 93 1.49 -3.35 -1.08
N ILE A 94 1.63 -2.13 -1.59
CA ILE A 94 1.16 -0.90 -0.92
C ILE A 94 0.21 -0.12 -1.82
N ASP A 95 -0.94 0.26 -1.27
CA ASP A 95 -1.87 1.23 -1.86
C ASP A 95 -2.31 2.24 -0.79
N ASP A 96 -2.87 3.37 -1.20
CA ASP A 96 -3.39 4.39 -0.28
C ASP A 96 -4.73 3.97 0.35
N VAL A 97 -5.67 3.50 -0.48
CA VAL A 97 -7.03 3.13 -0.06
C VAL A 97 -7.45 1.78 -0.63
N ALA A 98 -7.80 0.85 0.24
CA ALA A 98 -8.51 -0.36 -0.15
C ALA A 98 -10.02 -0.14 -0.10
N ASN A 99 -10.64 0.08 -1.26
CA ASN A 99 -12.10 0.18 -1.39
C ASN A 99 -12.75 -1.21 -1.48
N THR A 100 -12.92 -1.72 -2.69
CA THR A 100 -13.54 -3.03 -2.95
C THR A 100 -12.58 -4.20 -2.77
N GLY A 101 -11.28 -3.96 -2.69
CA GLY A 101 -10.21 -4.96 -2.70
C GLY A 101 -9.77 -5.37 -4.11
N ARG A 102 -10.48 -4.94 -5.17
CA ARG A 102 -10.16 -5.28 -6.56
C ARG A 102 -8.71 -4.96 -6.93
N THR A 103 -8.29 -3.72 -6.70
CA THR A 103 -6.96 -3.22 -7.06
C THR A 103 -5.85 -4.08 -6.44
N LEU A 104 -5.93 -4.34 -5.13
CA LEU A 104 -4.95 -5.18 -4.42
C LEU A 104 -4.93 -6.59 -4.97
N LEU A 105 -6.10 -7.22 -5.19
CA LEU A 105 -6.18 -8.60 -5.65
C LEU A 105 -5.60 -8.75 -7.06
N TYR A 106 -5.92 -7.85 -7.97
CA TYR A 106 -5.38 -7.89 -9.33
C TYR A 106 -3.87 -7.57 -9.37
N ALA A 107 -3.39 -6.68 -8.52
CA ALA A 107 -1.96 -6.35 -8.42
C ALA A 107 -1.09 -7.53 -7.98
N LEU A 108 -1.67 -8.54 -7.34
CA LEU A 108 -0.97 -9.79 -7.00
C LEU A 108 -0.66 -10.65 -8.22
N LYS A 109 -1.42 -10.51 -9.32
CA LYS A 109 -1.32 -11.39 -10.49
C LYS A 109 0.11 -11.58 -11.02
N PRO A 110 0.89 -10.53 -11.34
CA PRO A 110 2.25 -10.68 -11.83
C PRO A 110 3.21 -11.25 -10.77
N LEU A 111 2.92 -11.08 -9.50
CA LEU A 111 3.73 -11.59 -8.40
C LEU A 111 3.50 -13.08 -8.18
N LEU A 112 2.25 -13.53 -8.33
CA LEU A 112 1.86 -14.95 -8.19
C LEU A 112 2.28 -15.83 -9.38
N GLN A 113 2.75 -15.25 -10.47
CA GLN A 113 3.42 -15.95 -11.56
C GLN A 113 4.86 -16.34 -11.23
N GLN A 114 5.38 -15.88 -10.12
CA GLN A 114 6.70 -16.18 -9.58
C GLN A 114 6.56 -16.90 -8.23
N TYR A 115 7.67 -17.14 -7.53
CA TYR A 115 7.67 -17.85 -6.26
C TYR A 115 8.23 -16.96 -5.12
N PRO A 116 7.52 -15.89 -4.71
CA PRO A 116 7.93 -15.10 -3.55
C PRO A 116 7.88 -15.95 -2.28
N LYS A 117 8.76 -15.67 -1.32
CA LYS A 117 8.68 -16.30 0.01
C LYS A 117 7.45 -15.84 0.77
N ARG A 118 7.12 -14.56 0.66
CA ARG A 118 5.99 -13.94 1.35
C ARG A 118 5.44 -12.80 0.53
N ILE A 119 4.12 -12.65 0.53
CA ILE A 119 3.44 -11.45 0.05
C ILE A 119 2.51 -10.97 1.16
N GLN A 120 2.67 -9.72 1.55
CA GLN A 120 1.77 -9.02 2.45
C GLN A 120 1.29 -7.72 1.81
N THR A 121 0.20 -7.18 2.31
CA THR A 121 -0.42 -5.98 1.77
C THR A 121 -0.58 -4.91 2.84
N MET A 122 -0.41 -3.64 2.45
CA MET A 122 -0.53 -2.48 3.32
C MET A 122 -1.38 -1.40 2.65
N VAL A 123 -2.26 -0.78 3.44
CA VAL A 123 -3.01 0.40 3.02
C VAL A 123 -3.06 1.43 4.14
N LEU A 124 -3.13 2.71 3.78
CA LEU A 124 -3.37 3.77 4.76
C LEU A 124 -4.80 3.70 5.30
N ILE A 125 -5.78 3.54 4.40
CA ILE A 125 -7.20 3.46 4.76
C ILE A 125 -7.85 2.24 4.12
N GLU A 126 -8.58 1.50 4.92
CA GLU A 126 -9.41 0.39 4.48
C GLU A 126 -10.90 0.76 4.63
N ARG A 127 -11.69 0.58 3.57
CA ARG A 127 -13.16 0.53 3.67
C ARG A 127 -13.59 -0.88 4.06
N MET A 128 -14.51 -0.98 5.00
CA MET A 128 -14.93 -2.28 5.53
C MET A 128 -15.78 -3.09 4.55
N HIS A 129 -16.39 -2.48 3.54
CA HIS A 129 -17.23 -3.15 2.54
C HIS A 129 -16.39 -3.64 1.34
N LYS A 130 -15.89 -4.88 1.42
CA LYS A 130 -15.16 -5.53 0.34
C LYS A 130 -16.09 -6.25 -0.64
N LEU A 131 -15.72 -6.25 -1.92
CA LEU A 131 -16.33 -7.09 -2.97
C LEU A 131 -15.40 -8.24 -3.39
N PHE A 132 -14.12 -8.14 -3.07
CA PHE A 132 -13.10 -9.12 -3.39
C PHE A 132 -12.48 -9.67 -2.11
N SER A 133 -12.16 -10.96 -2.11
CA SER A 133 -11.63 -11.70 -0.95
C SER A 133 -10.16 -11.35 -0.69
N ILE A 134 -9.92 -10.13 -0.26
CA ILE A 134 -8.60 -9.69 0.20
C ILE A 134 -8.76 -8.73 1.38
N LYS A 135 -8.03 -9.02 2.45
CA LYS A 135 -7.90 -8.15 3.61
C LYS A 135 -6.45 -7.72 3.74
N PRO A 136 -6.15 -6.42 3.75
CA PRO A 136 -4.79 -5.96 3.99
C PRO A 136 -4.24 -6.44 5.32
N ASP A 137 -2.94 -6.78 5.35
CA ASP A 137 -2.24 -7.22 6.56
C ASP A 137 -1.93 -6.04 7.49
N TYR A 138 -1.62 -4.90 6.90
CA TYR A 138 -1.29 -3.66 7.60
C TYR A 138 -2.27 -2.56 7.22
N VAL A 139 -2.93 -1.97 8.19
CA VAL A 139 -3.98 -0.97 7.98
C VAL A 139 -3.78 0.24 8.89
N GLY A 140 -3.70 1.43 8.32
CA GLY A 140 -3.60 2.68 9.08
C GLY A 140 -4.91 3.02 9.79
N LEU A 141 -6.02 2.97 9.06
CA LEU A 141 -7.37 3.23 9.56
C LEU A 141 -8.39 2.37 8.82
N SER A 142 -9.24 1.66 9.57
CA SER A 142 -10.44 1.01 9.01
C SER A 142 -11.64 1.92 9.18
N LEU A 143 -12.40 2.14 8.11
CA LEU A 143 -13.53 3.07 8.11
C LEU A 143 -14.77 2.43 7.47
N ALA A 144 -15.88 2.48 8.18
CA ALA A 144 -17.20 2.20 7.62
C ALA A 144 -17.74 3.48 6.95
N THR A 145 -18.06 3.41 5.68
CA THR A 145 -18.65 4.52 4.91
C THR A 145 -19.93 4.08 4.24
N THR A 146 -20.77 5.04 3.87
CA THR A 146 -21.93 4.78 3.02
C THR A 146 -21.49 4.49 1.57
N LEU A 147 -22.38 3.94 0.75
CA LEU A 147 -22.10 3.67 -0.66
C LEU A 147 -21.83 4.93 -1.49
N GLN A 148 -22.33 6.07 -1.03
CA GLN A 148 -22.22 7.35 -1.73
C GLN A 148 -20.97 8.17 -1.35
N GLU A 149 -20.29 7.79 -0.27
CA GLU A 149 -19.10 8.46 0.20
C GLU A 149 -17.85 7.89 -0.47
N HIS A 150 -16.91 8.75 -0.78
CA HIS A 150 -15.63 8.40 -1.38
C HIS A 150 -14.48 8.90 -0.51
N ILE A 151 -13.50 8.03 -0.27
CA ILE A 151 -12.27 8.41 0.42
C ILE A 151 -11.27 8.88 -0.64
N VAL A 152 -10.71 10.06 -0.42
CA VAL A 152 -9.65 10.65 -1.25
C VAL A 152 -8.44 10.93 -0.38
N VAL A 153 -7.29 10.37 -0.77
CA VAL A 153 -6.00 10.67 -0.17
C VAL A 153 -5.29 11.66 -1.07
N GLU A 154 -4.98 12.83 -0.53
CA GLU A 154 -4.26 13.87 -1.26
C GLU A 154 -2.77 13.75 -0.99
N MET A 155 -2.00 13.86 -2.05
CA MET A 155 -0.54 13.80 -2.02
C MET A 155 0.05 14.95 -2.80
N ASP A 156 1.22 15.39 -2.38
CA ASP A 156 2.15 16.10 -3.24
C ASP A 156 3.15 15.09 -3.87
N ASP A 157 4.17 15.57 -4.55
CA ASP A 157 5.13 14.71 -5.27
C ASP A 157 5.90 13.73 -4.36
N HIS A 158 5.91 13.94 -3.05
CA HIS A 158 6.79 13.22 -2.13
C HIS A 158 6.12 12.72 -0.85
N GLN A 159 4.94 13.22 -0.51
CA GLN A 159 4.30 12.91 0.77
C GLN A 159 2.78 12.99 0.73
N ILE A 160 2.16 12.34 1.70
CA ILE A 160 0.71 12.40 1.90
C ILE A 160 0.39 13.63 2.73
N ILE A 161 -0.51 14.49 2.23
CA ILE A 161 -0.90 15.74 2.89
C ILE A 161 -2.23 15.67 3.64
N GLY A 162 -3.08 14.73 3.32
CA GLY A 162 -4.33 14.52 4.04
C GLY A 162 -5.21 13.42 3.45
N ALA A 163 -6.21 13.00 4.22
CA ALA A 163 -7.25 12.10 3.75
C ALA A 163 -8.63 12.69 4.06
N TYR A 164 -9.54 12.57 3.11
CA TYR A 164 -10.84 13.23 3.14
C TYR A 164 -11.97 12.31 2.69
N LEU A 165 -13.14 12.59 3.22
CA LEU A 165 -14.41 11.99 2.78
C LEU A 165 -15.17 13.01 1.91
N LEU A 166 -15.67 12.57 0.75
CA LEU A 166 -16.45 13.36 -0.22
C LEU A 166 -17.86 12.81 -0.38
#